data_05b87b5f9047de1ba3fb5e306e3c4b97
#
_entry.id   05b87b5f9047de1ba3fb5e306e3c4b97
#
_cell.length_a   1.000
_cell.length_b   1.000
_cell.length_c   1.000
_cell.angle_alpha   90.00
_cell.angle_beta   90.00
_cell.angle_gamma   90.00
#
_symmetry.space_group_name_H-M   'P 1'
#
loop_
_entity.id
_entity.type
_entity.pdbx_description
1 polymer ?
#
loop_
_entity_poly.entity_id
_entity_poly.type
_entity_poly.pdbx_seq_one_letter_code
_entity_poly.pdbx_strand_id
1 'polypeptide(L)'
;MGLNMNLTTLSQLLGIFALNFSLLFSQNGILNVGFDIDDTILFSRDVFLNLPEDKRKPVDYGWINTHDEDYSLFMAPTVELVHFFHENGHNIFFITARSNPKGKALAEFLSDELMFPIEVNKNLFFSPKERIKGKRYTTKQRIMKRLRLDLFYGDADTDMIAALKAGVHPVRIVRHKDSIVSYGSNYFGNTIVDSTPKNPFTLEDLNILYSSSVGIFGESIYPIIWEGPE
;
A
#
# COMPACT_ATOMS: atom_id res chain seq x y z
N MET A 1 45.24 -4.53 29.39
CA MET A 1 45.88 -4.12 28.12
C MET A 1 44.88 -3.19 27.42
N GLY A 2 45.01 -1.88 27.67
CA GLY A 2 44.06 -0.88 27.12
C GLY A 2 44.57 -0.45 25.73
N LEU A 3 43.73 -0.55 24.72
CA LEU A 3 44.00 0.01 23.40
C LEU A 3 43.90 1.54 23.50
N ASN A 4 45.06 2.21 23.55
CA ASN A 4 45.15 3.65 23.36
C ASN A 4 44.96 3.94 21.86
N MET A 5 43.72 4.13 21.42
CA MET A 5 43.45 4.61 20.07
C MET A 5 43.78 6.11 19.98
N ASN A 6 44.66 6.46 19.08
CA ASN A 6 45.07 7.82 18.80
C ASN A 6 43.93 8.60 18.14
N LEU A 7 43.69 9.86 18.49
CA LEU A 7 42.64 10.73 17.92
C LEU A 7 42.62 10.73 16.37
N THR A 8 43.82 10.65 15.75
CA THR A 8 43.97 10.53 14.30
C THR A 8 43.42 9.22 13.74
N THR A 9 43.58 8.11 14.46
CA THR A 9 43.06 6.80 14.06
C THR A 9 41.52 6.77 14.18
N LEU A 10 40.98 7.42 15.22
CA LEU A 10 39.51 7.52 15.41
C LEU A 10 38.86 8.40 14.32
N SER A 11 39.48 9.51 13.94
CA SER A 11 38.98 10.37 12.85
C SER A 11 39.07 9.72 11.49
N GLN A 12 40.10 8.90 11.22
CA GLN A 12 40.20 8.11 9.99
C GLN A 12 39.16 7.00 9.94
N LEU A 13 38.92 6.29 11.05
CA LEU A 13 37.85 5.27 11.14
C LEU A 13 36.46 5.87 10.96
N LEU A 14 36.17 7.01 11.60
CA LEU A 14 34.92 7.73 11.42
C LEU A 14 34.74 8.25 9.98
N GLY A 15 35.82 8.73 9.35
CA GLY A 15 35.80 9.15 7.95
C GLY A 15 35.53 7.99 6.98
N ILE A 16 36.14 6.82 7.21
CA ILE A 16 35.91 5.60 6.41
C ILE A 16 34.48 5.08 6.64
N PHE A 17 33.96 5.15 7.87
CA PHE A 17 32.58 4.75 8.18
C PHE A 17 31.56 5.69 7.55
N ALA A 18 31.79 7.00 7.61
CA ALA A 18 30.95 7.99 6.94
C ALA A 18 30.98 7.88 5.41
N LEU A 19 32.16 7.60 4.81
CA LEU A 19 32.29 7.38 3.38
C LEU A 19 31.58 6.08 2.93
N ASN A 20 31.72 4.99 3.67
CA ASN A 20 31.01 3.74 3.36
C ASN A 20 29.51 3.88 3.59
N PHE A 21 29.07 4.64 4.60
CA PHE A 21 27.67 4.95 4.82
C PHE A 21 27.11 5.80 3.67
N SER A 22 27.84 6.83 3.24
CA SER A 22 27.47 7.64 2.07
C SER A 22 27.47 6.84 0.76
N LEU A 23 28.39 5.87 0.59
CA LEU A 23 28.44 5.00 -0.57
C LEU A 23 27.28 3.96 -0.57
N LEU A 24 26.85 3.52 0.59
CA LEU A 24 25.64 2.66 0.72
C LEU A 24 24.35 3.43 0.40
N PHE A 25 24.29 4.72 0.70
CA PHE A 25 23.17 5.60 0.31
C PHE A 25 23.33 6.23 -1.08
N SER A 26 24.53 6.18 -1.68
CA SER A 26 24.85 6.71 -3.01
C SER A 26 24.58 5.72 -4.14
N GLN A 27 24.06 4.55 -3.89
CA GLN A 27 23.38 3.79 -4.91
C GLN A 27 21.98 4.39 -5.03
N ASN A 28 21.87 5.51 -5.73
CA ASN A 28 20.63 6.16 -6.16
C ASN A 28 19.87 5.24 -7.14
N GLY A 29 19.52 4.05 -6.67
CA GLY A 29 18.60 3.20 -7.40
C GLY A 29 17.21 3.86 -7.35
N ILE A 30 16.64 4.14 -8.50
CA ILE A 30 15.25 4.55 -8.60
C ILE A 30 14.39 3.39 -8.10
N LEU A 31 13.66 3.59 -7.01
CA LEU A 31 12.73 2.61 -6.48
C LEU A 31 11.41 2.63 -7.26
N ASN A 32 10.80 1.48 -7.39
CA ASN A 32 9.43 1.32 -7.84
C ASN A 32 8.54 1.11 -6.61
N VAL A 33 7.80 2.14 -6.21
CA VAL A 33 7.00 2.14 -4.99
C VAL A 33 5.53 2.05 -5.34
N GLY A 34 4.84 1.07 -4.77
CA GLY A 34 3.42 0.84 -4.98
C GLY A 34 2.59 1.18 -3.75
N PHE A 35 1.38 1.66 -3.99
CA PHE A 35 0.39 1.96 -2.97
C PHE A 35 -0.95 1.32 -3.32
N ASP A 36 -1.65 0.76 -2.32
CA ASP A 36 -3.08 0.53 -2.43
C ASP A 36 -3.83 1.87 -2.36
N ILE A 37 -5.13 1.87 -2.63
CA ILE A 37 -5.96 3.08 -2.61
C ILE A 37 -6.86 3.09 -1.39
N ASP A 38 -7.80 2.16 -1.30
CA ASP A 38 -8.78 2.13 -0.21
C ASP A 38 -8.11 1.85 1.14
N ASP A 39 -8.38 2.67 2.13
CA ASP A 39 -7.80 2.62 3.48
C ASP A 39 -6.25 2.68 3.51
N THR A 40 -5.65 3.14 2.42
CA THR A 40 -4.21 3.36 2.28
C THR A 40 -3.90 4.81 1.87
N ILE A 41 -4.34 5.23 0.68
CA ILE A 41 -4.28 6.63 0.21
C ILE A 41 -5.55 7.37 0.57
N LEU A 42 -6.70 6.69 0.40
CA LEU A 42 -8.02 7.24 0.65
C LEU A 42 -8.69 6.53 1.84
N PHE A 43 -9.22 7.30 2.76
CA PHE A 43 -10.24 6.83 3.67
C PHE A 43 -11.56 6.79 2.92
N SER A 44 -11.89 5.63 2.36
CA SER A 44 -12.99 5.47 1.39
C SER A 44 -14.31 5.05 2.04
N ARG A 45 -14.42 5.11 3.38
CA ARG A 45 -15.64 4.65 4.08
C ARG A 45 -16.90 5.25 3.51
N ASP A 46 -16.92 6.57 3.37
CA ASP A 46 -18.18 7.28 3.08
C ASP A 46 -18.60 7.13 1.63
N VAL A 47 -17.68 6.97 0.67
CA VAL A 47 -18.06 6.68 -0.72
C VAL A 47 -18.76 5.32 -0.83
N PHE A 48 -18.35 4.32 -0.05
CA PHE A 48 -19.03 3.02 -0.03
C PHE A 48 -20.37 3.06 0.73
N LEU A 49 -20.48 3.83 1.81
CA LEU A 49 -21.73 3.96 2.59
C LEU A 49 -22.80 4.71 1.82
N ASN A 50 -22.41 5.72 1.03
CA ASN A 50 -23.32 6.51 0.20
C ASN A 50 -23.67 5.85 -1.13
N LEU A 51 -23.10 4.67 -1.43
CA LEU A 51 -23.46 3.92 -2.64
C LEU A 51 -24.98 3.65 -2.67
N PRO A 52 -25.69 4.03 -3.74
CA PRO A 52 -27.13 3.77 -3.88
C PRO A 52 -27.47 2.30 -3.70
N GLU A 53 -28.64 2.00 -3.15
CA GLU A 53 -29.02 0.63 -2.78
C GLU A 53 -29.02 -0.33 -3.98
N ASP A 54 -29.50 0.12 -5.13
CA ASP A 54 -29.50 -0.62 -6.39
C ASP A 54 -28.10 -0.90 -6.93
N LYS A 55 -27.09 -0.17 -6.46
CA LYS A 55 -25.68 -0.27 -6.86
C LYS A 55 -24.78 -1.05 -5.87
N ARG A 56 -25.36 -1.55 -4.78
CA ARG A 56 -24.61 -2.28 -3.73
C ARG A 56 -24.35 -3.74 -4.05
N LYS A 57 -25.15 -4.37 -4.88
CA LYS A 57 -25.03 -5.80 -5.19
C LYS A 57 -25.35 -6.10 -6.67
N PRO A 58 -24.35 -6.28 -7.54
CA PRO A 58 -22.90 -6.13 -7.26
C PRO A 58 -22.48 -4.68 -6.98
N VAL A 59 -21.39 -4.48 -6.28
CA VAL A 59 -20.85 -3.13 -6.03
C VAL A 59 -20.52 -2.45 -7.36
N ASP A 60 -21.13 -1.29 -7.61
CA ASP A 60 -20.85 -0.46 -8.79
C ASP A 60 -19.60 0.40 -8.56
N TYR A 61 -18.45 -0.13 -8.93
CA TYR A 61 -17.20 0.63 -8.84
C TYR A 61 -17.15 1.81 -9.83
N GLY A 62 -17.98 1.83 -10.86
CA GLY A 62 -18.08 3.00 -11.75
C GLY A 62 -18.64 4.20 -11.00
N TRP A 63 -19.63 3.99 -10.16
CA TRP A 63 -20.15 5.02 -9.28
C TRP A 63 -19.10 5.46 -8.24
N ILE A 64 -18.46 4.50 -7.56
CA ILE A 64 -17.42 4.80 -6.56
C ILE A 64 -16.30 5.64 -7.17
N ASN A 65 -15.72 5.19 -8.28
CA ASN A 65 -14.62 5.88 -8.95
C ASN A 65 -14.96 7.30 -9.44
N THR A 66 -16.26 7.65 -9.55
CA THR A 66 -16.72 9.01 -9.92
C THR A 66 -17.15 9.86 -8.76
N HIS A 67 -17.22 9.32 -7.54
CA HIS A 67 -17.68 10.05 -6.35
C HIS A 67 -16.66 10.02 -5.21
N ASP A 68 -15.42 9.59 -5.48
CA ASP A 68 -14.35 9.71 -4.48
C ASP A 68 -14.12 11.16 -4.08
N GLU A 69 -14.17 12.09 -5.02
CA GLU A 69 -14.03 13.53 -4.77
C GLU A 69 -15.07 14.05 -3.77
N ASP A 70 -16.29 13.51 -3.80
CA ASP A 70 -17.39 13.93 -2.92
C ASP A 70 -17.33 13.30 -1.52
N TYR A 71 -16.75 12.09 -1.38
CA TYR A 71 -16.92 11.27 -0.19
C TYR A 71 -15.67 10.65 0.40
N SER A 72 -14.56 10.62 -0.32
CA SER A 72 -13.31 10.04 0.19
C SER A 72 -12.37 11.13 0.71
N LEU A 73 -11.64 10.82 1.77
CA LEU A 73 -10.65 11.73 2.36
C LEU A 73 -9.24 11.17 2.15
N PHE A 74 -8.28 12.04 1.87
CA PHE A 74 -6.89 11.63 1.77
C PHE A 74 -6.29 11.35 3.15
N MET A 75 -5.47 10.30 3.23
CA MET A 75 -4.75 9.92 4.44
C MET A 75 -3.39 10.61 4.45
N ALA A 76 -3.27 11.68 5.22
CA ALA A 76 -2.10 12.56 5.24
C ALA A 76 -0.75 11.83 5.31
N PRO A 77 -0.49 10.86 6.21
CA PRO A 77 0.82 10.22 6.28
C PRO A 77 1.21 9.49 5.00
N THR A 78 0.24 8.91 4.29
CA THR A 78 0.50 8.19 3.05
C THR A 78 0.68 9.14 1.88
N VAL A 79 -0.05 10.25 1.87
CA VAL A 79 0.15 11.35 0.90
C VAL A 79 1.55 11.93 1.03
N GLU A 80 2.01 12.21 2.25
CA GLU A 80 3.37 12.66 2.53
C GLU A 80 4.44 11.70 2.00
N LEU A 81 4.21 10.39 2.15
CA LEU A 81 5.11 9.37 1.58
C LEU A 81 5.11 9.38 0.06
N VAL A 82 3.94 9.54 -0.56
CA VAL A 82 3.85 9.65 -2.03
C VAL A 82 4.67 10.82 -2.52
N HIS A 83 4.49 12.01 -1.90
CA HIS A 83 5.26 13.20 -2.25
C HIS A 83 6.76 12.99 -1.99
N PHE A 84 7.15 12.44 -0.84
CA PHE A 84 8.53 12.13 -0.54
C PHE A 84 9.20 11.28 -1.62
N PHE A 85 8.57 10.19 -2.01
CA PHE A 85 9.13 9.33 -3.06
C PHE A 85 9.13 10.01 -4.43
N HIS A 86 8.07 10.72 -4.78
CA HIS A 86 7.96 11.42 -6.06
C HIS A 86 9.03 12.52 -6.20
N GLU A 87 9.21 13.35 -5.18
CA GLU A 87 10.18 14.45 -5.15
C GLU A 87 11.62 13.95 -5.18
N ASN A 88 11.87 12.75 -4.65
CA ASN A 88 13.17 12.09 -4.70
C ASN A 88 13.39 11.28 -6.01
N GLY A 89 12.51 11.41 -7.00
CA GLY A 89 12.67 10.83 -8.33
C GLY A 89 12.37 9.34 -8.43
N HIS A 90 11.64 8.77 -7.47
CA HIS A 90 11.20 7.37 -7.50
C HIS A 90 9.94 7.20 -8.36
N ASN A 91 9.72 6.00 -8.88
CA ASN A 91 8.52 5.67 -9.63
C ASN A 91 7.37 5.32 -8.67
N ILE A 92 6.22 5.98 -8.84
CA ILE A 92 5.04 5.77 -8.02
C ILE A 92 3.97 5.02 -8.80
N PHE A 93 3.40 4.00 -8.17
CA PHE A 93 2.34 3.16 -8.74
C PHE A 93 1.19 2.98 -7.75
N PHE A 94 -0.03 3.01 -8.24
CA PHE A 94 -1.24 2.73 -7.47
C PHE A 94 -1.88 1.43 -7.97
N ILE A 95 -2.25 0.54 -7.04
CA ILE A 95 -2.84 -0.77 -7.39
C ILE A 95 -4.04 -1.03 -6.49
N THR A 96 -5.25 -0.81 -7.01
CA THR A 96 -6.49 -1.03 -6.26
C THR A 96 -7.16 -2.36 -6.59
N ALA A 97 -7.89 -2.93 -5.63
CA ALA A 97 -8.77 -4.09 -5.83
C ALA A 97 -10.12 -3.74 -6.48
N ARG A 98 -10.39 -2.48 -6.72
CA ARG A 98 -11.58 -2.01 -7.46
C ARG A 98 -11.55 -2.54 -8.91
N SER A 99 -12.71 -2.56 -9.56
CA SER A 99 -12.79 -2.73 -11.01
C SER A 99 -12.69 -1.38 -11.73
N ASN A 100 -12.39 -1.42 -13.04
CA ASN A 100 -12.02 -0.24 -13.82
C ASN A 100 -13.18 0.60 -14.43
N PRO A 101 -14.50 0.29 -14.34
CA PRO A 101 -15.48 1.22 -14.89
C PRO A 101 -15.25 2.64 -14.36
N LYS A 102 -15.18 3.62 -15.28
CA LYS A 102 -14.88 5.02 -14.94
C LYS A 102 -13.55 5.25 -14.21
N GLY A 103 -12.58 4.35 -14.31
CA GLY A 103 -11.28 4.48 -13.63
C GLY A 103 -10.49 5.73 -14.01
N LYS A 104 -10.82 6.37 -15.13
CA LYS A 104 -10.24 7.66 -15.50
C LYS A 104 -10.63 8.77 -14.53
N ALA A 105 -11.85 8.78 -14.00
CA ALA A 105 -12.29 9.76 -13.00
C ALA A 105 -11.47 9.64 -11.71
N LEU A 106 -11.25 8.40 -11.22
CA LEU A 106 -10.35 8.17 -10.09
C LEU A 106 -8.92 8.66 -10.39
N ALA A 107 -8.41 8.42 -11.60
CA ALA A 107 -7.08 8.88 -11.99
C ALA A 107 -6.98 10.41 -12.00
N GLU A 108 -7.99 11.10 -12.50
CA GLU A 108 -8.10 12.57 -12.51
C GLU A 108 -8.13 13.11 -11.08
N PHE A 109 -9.01 12.59 -10.22
CA PHE A 109 -9.10 12.97 -8.81
C PHE A 109 -7.76 12.80 -8.07
N LEU A 110 -7.11 11.64 -8.22
CA LEU A 110 -5.80 11.41 -7.61
C LEU A 110 -4.71 12.33 -8.18
N SER A 111 -4.77 12.64 -9.48
CA SER A 111 -3.78 13.54 -10.12
C SER A 111 -3.87 14.95 -9.59
N ASP A 112 -5.09 15.44 -9.40
CA ASP A 112 -5.34 16.80 -8.94
C ASP A 112 -4.87 16.98 -7.49
N GLU A 113 -5.18 16.02 -6.64
CA GLU A 113 -4.83 16.08 -5.21
C GLU A 113 -3.36 15.75 -4.92
N LEU A 114 -2.76 14.80 -5.65
CA LEU A 114 -1.36 14.43 -5.47
C LEU A 114 -0.39 15.27 -6.30
N MET A 115 -0.90 16.19 -7.14
CA MET A 115 -0.12 17.16 -7.89
C MET A 115 0.87 16.58 -8.89
N PHE A 116 0.61 15.37 -9.42
CA PHE A 116 1.36 14.79 -10.54
C PHE A 116 0.48 13.86 -11.40
N PRO A 117 0.82 13.64 -12.68
CA PRO A 117 -0.03 12.87 -13.58
C PRO A 117 -0.21 11.42 -13.16
N ILE A 118 -1.46 11.01 -12.97
CA ILE A 118 -1.85 9.62 -12.73
C ILE A 118 -2.70 9.14 -13.90
N GLU A 119 -2.30 8.05 -14.52
CA GLU A 119 -2.90 7.54 -15.73
C GLU A 119 -3.21 6.04 -15.60
N VAL A 120 -4.42 5.66 -15.99
CA VAL A 120 -4.85 4.27 -16.01
C VAL A 120 -3.94 3.42 -16.91
N ASN A 121 -3.50 2.28 -16.43
CA ASN A 121 -2.56 1.35 -17.06
C ASN A 121 -1.12 1.86 -17.23
N LYS A 122 -0.79 3.04 -16.72
CA LYS A 122 0.57 3.57 -16.67
C LYS A 122 1.13 3.53 -15.25
N ASN A 123 0.47 4.22 -14.33
CA ASN A 123 0.79 4.21 -12.90
C ASN A 123 -0.43 3.98 -11.98
N LEU A 124 -1.64 3.87 -12.52
CA LEU A 124 -2.83 3.38 -11.82
C LEU A 124 -3.31 2.06 -12.43
N PHE A 125 -3.38 1.00 -11.63
CA PHE A 125 -3.78 -0.33 -12.05
C PHE A 125 -4.96 -0.84 -11.23
N PHE A 126 -5.94 -1.38 -11.93
CA PHE A 126 -7.10 -2.05 -11.35
C PHE A 126 -6.86 -3.55 -11.30
N SER A 127 -7.05 -4.14 -10.12
CA SER A 127 -6.83 -5.56 -9.86
C SER A 127 -8.06 -6.18 -9.21
N PRO A 128 -9.20 -6.25 -9.94
CA PRO A 128 -10.42 -6.83 -9.39
C PRO A 128 -10.20 -8.28 -8.98
N LYS A 129 -10.96 -8.72 -7.97
CA LYS A 129 -10.88 -10.10 -7.50
C LYS A 129 -11.40 -11.05 -8.57
N GLU A 130 -10.54 -11.97 -8.99
CA GLU A 130 -10.89 -13.07 -9.89
C GLU A 130 -11.33 -14.32 -9.12
N ARG A 131 -12.19 -15.15 -9.72
CA ARG A 131 -12.57 -16.42 -9.13
C ARG A 131 -11.70 -17.53 -9.70
N ILE A 132 -10.88 -18.15 -8.87
CA ILE A 132 -10.00 -19.26 -9.21
C ILE A 132 -10.41 -20.47 -8.34
N LYS A 133 -10.80 -21.58 -8.96
CA LYS A 133 -11.25 -22.79 -8.25
C LYS A 133 -12.30 -22.51 -7.17
N GLY A 134 -13.28 -21.64 -7.48
CA GLY A 134 -14.36 -21.26 -6.56
C GLY A 134 -14.03 -20.19 -5.53
N LYS A 135 -12.77 -19.80 -5.34
CA LYS A 135 -12.32 -18.77 -4.41
C LYS A 135 -12.00 -17.47 -5.14
N ARG A 136 -12.19 -16.33 -4.46
CA ARG A 136 -11.90 -15.00 -5.03
C ARG A 136 -10.52 -14.56 -4.58
N TYR A 137 -9.66 -14.20 -5.54
CA TYR A 137 -8.29 -13.71 -5.32
C TYR A 137 -8.08 -12.37 -5.99
N THR A 138 -7.26 -11.53 -5.39
CA THR A 138 -6.74 -10.34 -6.06
C THR A 138 -5.60 -10.70 -7.00
N THR A 139 -5.47 -9.97 -8.10
CA THR A 139 -4.36 -10.13 -9.06
C THR A 139 -3.19 -9.17 -8.77
N LYS A 140 -3.22 -8.41 -7.67
CA LYS A 140 -2.18 -7.43 -7.28
C LYS A 140 -0.77 -8.01 -7.38
N GLN A 141 -0.56 -9.23 -6.89
CA GLN A 141 0.74 -9.91 -6.99
C GLN A 141 1.32 -9.92 -8.41
N ARG A 142 0.50 -10.18 -9.43
CA ARG A 142 0.94 -10.24 -10.84
C ARG A 142 1.37 -8.85 -11.33
N ILE A 143 0.63 -7.82 -10.92
CA ILE A 143 0.91 -6.43 -11.26
C ILE A 143 2.21 -6.00 -10.59
N MET A 144 2.38 -6.25 -9.29
CA MET A 144 3.59 -5.95 -8.53
C MET A 144 4.84 -6.57 -9.18
N LYS A 145 4.77 -7.86 -9.55
CA LYS A 145 5.86 -8.56 -10.25
C LYS A 145 6.18 -7.91 -11.60
N ARG A 146 5.16 -7.58 -12.39
CA ARG A 146 5.33 -6.96 -13.71
C ARG A 146 5.99 -5.59 -13.61
N LEU A 147 5.60 -4.80 -12.60
CA LEU A 147 6.14 -3.47 -12.34
C LEU A 147 7.50 -3.51 -11.63
N ARG A 148 7.94 -4.69 -11.17
CA ARG A 148 9.17 -4.86 -10.39
C ARG A 148 9.20 -3.93 -9.19
N LEU A 149 8.12 -3.91 -8.41
CA LEU A 149 8.05 -3.06 -7.23
C LEU A 149 9.11 -3.48 -6.21
N ASP A 150 9.69 -2.49 -5.53
CA ASP A 150 10.59 -2.67 -4.40
C ASP A 150 9.81 -2.64 -3.09
N LEU A 151 8.86 -1.71 -2.98
CA LEU A 151 8.00 -1.49 -1.80
C LEU A 151 6.54 -1.52 -2.20
N PHE A 152 5.67 -1.99 -1.31
CA PHE A 152 4.23 -1.89 -1.46
C PHE A 152 3.54 -1.54 -0.15
N TYR A 153 2.88 -0.39 -0.12
CA TYR A 153 2.08 0.09 0.99
C TYR A 153 0.62 -0.35 0.83
N GLY A 154 0.06 -0.97 1.86
CA GLY A 154 -1.33 -1.43 1.84
C GLY A 154 -1.85 -1.76 3.22
N ASP A 155 -3.17 -1.74 3.40
CA ASP A 155 -3.81 -1.97 4.69
C ASP A 155 -4.24 -3.43 4.91
N ALA A 156 -4.61 -4.13 3.83
CA ALA A 156 -5.21 -5.46 3.91
C ALA A 156 -4.18 -6.60 4.00
N ASP A 157 -4.54 -7.69 4.68
CA ASP A 157 -3.72 -8.91 4.72
C ASP A 157 -3.43 -9.45 3.32
N THR A 158 -4.38 -9.32 2.39
CA THR A 158 -4.19 -9.70 0.98
C THR A 158 -3.10 -8.89 0.30
N ASP A 159 -2.88 -7.65 0.68
CA ASP A 159 -1.84 -6.79 0.12
C ASP A 159 -0.47 -7.24 0.59
N MET A 160 -0.35 -7.52 1.89
CA MET A 160 0.88 -8.03 2.49
C MET A 160 1.28 -9.38 1.87
N ILE A 161 0.34 -10.31 1.77
CA ILE A 161 0.56 -11.63 1.14
C ILE A 161 0.92 -11.47 -0.34
N ALA A 162 0.23 -10.60 -1.07
CA ALA A 162 0.51 -10.35 -2.48
C ALA A 162 1.92 -9.80 -2.69
N ALA A 163 2.35 -8.86 -1.86
CA ALA A 163 3.69 -8.29 -1.91
C ALA A 163 4.76 -9.35 -1.58
N LEU A 164 4.62 -10.08 -0.49
CA LEU A 164 5.54 -11.16 -0.11
C LEU A 164 5.67 -12.23 -1.21
N LYS A 165 4.56 -12.68 -1.80
CA LYS A 165 4.55 -13.63 -2.92
C LYS A 165 5.11 -13.03 -4.21
N ALA A 166 5.15 -11.73 -4.33
CA ALA A 166 5.78 -11.01 -5.44
C ALA A 166 7.28 -10.81 -5.24
N GLY A 167 7.82 -11.02 -4.04
CA GLY A 167 9.18 -10.67 -3.67
C GLY A 167 9.36 -9.16 -3.43
N VAL A 168 8.28 -8.47 -3.07
CA VAL A 168 8.21 -7.03 -2.80
C VAL A 168 8.18 -6.83 -1.29
N HIS A 169 8.87 -5.82 -0.78
CA HIS A 169 8.84 -5.49 0.64
C HIS A 169 7.48 -4.86 1.00
N PRO A 170 6.66 -5.52 1.85
CA PRO A 170 5.36 -4.98 2.23
C PRO A 170 5.48 -4.02 3.40
N VAL A 171 4.72 -2.93 3.34
CA VAL A 171 4.55 -1.99 4.47
C VAL A 171 3.07 -1.89 4.82
N ARG A 172 2.74 -2.23 6.07
CA ARG A 172 1.36 -2.21 6.56
C ARG A 172 0.92 -0.81 6.91
N ILE A 173 -0.17 -0.35 6.28
CA ILE A 173 -0.93 0.80 6.74
C ILE A 173 -1.94 0.33 7.79
N VAL A 174 -1.93 0.95 8.96
CA VAL A 174 -2.91 0.66 10.00
C VAL A 174 -4.24 1.28 9.61
N ARG A 175 -5.23 0.45 9.37
CA ARG A 175 -6.58 0.87 8.96
C ARG A 175 -7.25 1.69 10.05
N HIS A 176 -7.95 2.75 9.65
CA HIS A 176 -8.74 3.54 10.59
C HIS A 176 -9.85 2.69 11.23
N LYS A 177 -10.12 2.92 12.52
CA LYS A 177 -11.13 2.16 13.30
C LYS A 177 -12.54 2.19 12.69
N ASP A 178 -12.87 3.30 12.03
CA ASP A 178 -14.17 3.53 11.40
C ASP A 178 -14.20 3.15 9.91
N SER A 179 -13.17 2.45 9.42
CA SER A 179 -13.16 1.89 8.07
C SER A 179 -14.34 0.94 7.84
N ILE A 180 -14.57 0.57 6.59
CA ILE A 180 -15.73 -0.26 6.22
C ILE A 180 -15.67 -1.60 6.94
N VAL A 181 -16.76 -1.97 7.62
CA VAL A 181 -16.88 -3.24 8.37
C VAL A 181 -16.55 -4.48 7.52
N SER A 182 -16.84 -4.44 6.22
CA SER A 182 -16.53 -5.53 5.30
C SER A 182 -15.04 -5.87 5.19
N TYR A 183 -14.16 -4.98 5.59
CA TYR A 183 -12.70 -5.20 5.61
C TYR A 183 -12.20 -5.83 6.91
N GLY A 184 -13.01 -5.90 7.96
CA GLY A 184 -12.62 -6.43 9.26
C GLY A 184 -12.03 -7.84 9.24
N SER A 185 -12.48 -8.70 8.32
CA SER A 185 -11.98 -10.07 8.18
C SER A 185 -10.69 -10.22 7.36
N ASN A 186 -10.17 -9.14 6.81
CA ASN A 186 -8.98 -9.11 5.95
C ASN A 186 -8.03 -8.02 6.41
N TYR A 187 -7.82 -7.91 7.71
CA TYR A 187 -7.06 -6.83 8.28
C TYR A 187 -6.26 -7.27 9.50
N PHE A 188 -5.00 -6.88 9.52
CA PHE A 188 -4.03 -6.92 10.59
C PHE A 188 -4.12 -8.16 11.49
N GLY A 189 -4.03 -9.34 10.88
CA GLY A 189 -4.02 -10.61 11.58
C GLY A 189 -5.39 -11.18 11.93
N ASN A 190 -6.49 -10.52 11.63
CA ASN A 190 -7.84 -11.09 11.82
C ASN A 190 -8.03 -12.39 11.04
N THR A 191 -7.33 -12.55 9.93
CA THR A 191 -7.26 -13.80 9.16
C THR A 191 -6.56 -14.94 9.91
N ILE A 192 -5.68 -14.61 10.85
CA ILE A 192 -4.90 -15.58 11.63
C ILE A 192 -5.67 -16.02 12.88
N VAL A 193 -6.47 -15.14 13.46
CA VAL A 193 -7.26 -15.39 14.68
C VAL A 193 -8.39 -16.38 14.42
N ASP A 194 -8.93 -16.40 13.21
CA ASP A 194 -9.97 -17.33 12.82
C ASP A 194 -9.31 -18.64 12.31
N SER A 195 -9.47 -19.72 13.04
CA SER A 195 -8.93 -21.04 12.69
C SER A 195 -9.42 -21.59 11.36
N THR A 196 -10.48 -20.98 10.79
CA THR A 196 -11.01 -21.31 9.47
C THR A 196 -10.58 -20.24 8.47
N PRO A 197 -9.64 -20.55 7.55
CA PRO A 197 -9.20 -19.60 6.55
C PRO A 197 -10.37 -19.09 5.71
N LYS A 198 -10.67 -17.79 5.82
CA LYS A 198 -11.68 -17.17 4.97
C LYS A 198 -11.11 -16.92 3.58
N ASN A 199 -11.96 -17.03 2.58
CA ASN A 199 -11.62 -16.63 1.22
C ASN A 199 -11.11 -15.15 1.23
N PRO A 200 -9.96 -14.85 0.56
CA PRO A 200 -9.27 -15.68 -0.43
C PRO A 200 -8.07 -16.51 0.08
N PHE A 201 -7.87 -16.61 1.38
CA PHE A 201 -6.66 -17.17 1.94
C PHE A 201 -6.61 -18.70 1.87
N THR A 202 -5.41 -19.22 1.64
CA THR A 202 -5.06 -20.63 1.83
C THR A 202 -4.25 -20.78 3.12
N LEU A 203 -4.03 -22.01 3.59
CA LEU A 203 -3.16 -22.26 4.73
C LEU A 203 -1.71 -21.78 4.44
N GLU A 204 -1.24 -21.94 3.21
CA GLU A 204 0.06 -21.44 2.77
C GLU A 204 0.14 -19.91 2.87
N ASP A 205 -0.90 -19.19 2.44
CA ASP A 205 -0.96 -17.74 2.53
C ASP A 205 -0.89 -17.25 3.99
N LEU A 206 -1.60 -17.92 4.89
CA LEU A 206 -1.56 -17.62 6.33
C LEU A 206 -0.17 -17.88 6.92
N ASN A 207 0.47 -18.97 6.54
CA ASN A 207 1.83 -19.28 6.98
C ASN A 207 2.85 -18.25 6.51
N ILE A 208 2.73 -17.78 5.27
CA ILE A 208 3.58 -16.70 4.74
C ILE A 208 3.40 -15.42 5.55
N LEU A 209 2.16 -14.99 5.78
CA LEU A 209 1.86 -13.80 6.56
C LEU A 209 2.38 -13.92 8.01
N TYR A 210 2.12 -15.06 8.64
CA TYR A 210 2.51 -15.31 10.03
C TYR A 210 4.03 -15.34 10.21
N SER A 211 4.74 -16.02 9.33
CA SER A 211 6.20 -16.13 9.40
C SER A 211 6.93 -14.84 9.07
N SER A 212 6.31 -13.95 8.29
CA SER A 212 6.92 -12.66 7.91
C SER A 212 6.88 -11.59 8.99
N SER A 213 6.05 -11.76 10.02
CA SER A 213 5.76 -10.76 11.08
C SER A 213 5.08 -9.47 10.60
N VAL A 214 4.94 -9.26 9.30
CA VAL A 214 4.37 -8.03 8.72
C VAL A 214 2.90 -7.83 9.12
N GLY A 215 2.16 -8.91 9.30
CA GLY A 215 0.75 -8.84 9.71
C GLY A 215 0.54 -8.40 11.16
N ILE A 216 1.53 -8.61 12.04
CA ILE A 216 1.39 -8.42 13.49
C ILE A 216 2.47 -7.49 14.04
N PHE A 217 3.73 -7.66 13.65
CA PHE A 217 4.89 -6.94 14.18
C PHE A 217 5.66 -6.15 13.13
N GLY A 218 5.20 -6.13 11.88
CA GLY A 218 5.86 -5.46 10.78
C GLY A 218 5.71 -3.94 10.84
N GLU A 219 6.34 -3.29 9.89
CA GLU A 219 6.25 -1.86 9.70
C GLU A 219 4.79 -1.42 9.48
N SER A 220 4.38 -0.38 10.17
CA SER A 220 3.01 0.15 10.11
C SER A 220 3.01 1.66 10.16
N ILE A 221 2.10 2.25 9.40
CA ILE A 221 1.82 3.68 9.42
C ILE A 221 0.41 3.87 9.94
N TYR A 222 0.26 4.69 10.99
CA TYR A 222 -1.05 5.02 11.51
C TYR A 222 -1.79 5.94 10.55
N PRO A 223 -3.06 5.64 10.23
CA PRO A 223 -3.86 6.51 9.37
C PRO A 223 -4.18 7.81 10.12
N ILE A 224 -3.83 8.92 9.52
CA ILE A 224 -4.32 10.24 9.88
C ILE A 224 -5.18 10.70 8.73
N ILE A 225 -6.46 10.91 8.99
CA ILE A 225 -7.37 11.46 7.98
C ILE A 225 -7.06 12.94 7.89
N TRP A 226 -6.74 13.38 6.68
CA TRP A 226 -6.54 14.79 6.42
C TRP A 226 -7.88 15.40 5.99
N GLU A 227 -8.34 16.37 6.78
CA GLU A 227 -9.62 17.07 6.54
C GLU A 227 -9.45 18.38 5.75
N GLY A 228 -8.25 18.61 5.25
CA GLY A 228 -7.92 19.84 4.55
C GLY A 228 -7.36 20.93 5.47
N PRO A 229 -6.91 22.06 4.90
CA PRO A 229 -6.51 23.22 5.70
C PRO A 229 -7.74 23.82 6.39
N GLU A 230 -7.59 24.13 7.69
CA GLU A 230 -8.59 24.89 8.44
C GLU A 230 -8.73 26.33 7.90
#